data_913fcc488049758c5835779bedc4adf0
#
_entry.id   913fcc488049758c5835779bedc4adf0
#
_cell.length_a   1.000
_cell.length_b   1.000
_cell.length_c   1.000
_cell.angle_alpha   90.00
_cell.angle_beta   90.00
_cell.angle_gamma   90.00
#
_symmetry.space_group_name_H-M   'P 1'
#
loop_
_entity.id
_entity.type
_entity.pdbx_description
1 polymer ?
#
loop_
_entity_poly.entity_id
_entity_poly.type
_entity_poly.pdbx_seq_one_letter_code
_entity_poly.pdbx_strand_id
1 'polypeptide(L)'
;MDNAVLCIPTSIVSGNLAEKFQKIAAAGFDGIELSIGDVVGSDASLDQIAQMARQAGLAITALGPLAAPNTGAKIAAKVAMARTLGAGVLIVDAQSAVVDILPVDDVRIALRPTRQSETEVFDFVASLNHPNVGISLNAFNVLGDGSRPARLREIDGGRVFHVQLSDGPQTPMMPGQGTLNLAGFLRVLVRAGYDGPWCVTSAQQGHETVKNGYRALVTLLSDVALTEPRLKGRIPDLPPKVAATGIEFVEFAVDDESRIELEEMLSSMAFRQERRHFSKAVTLWRQGAVNIVVNQEAKGHAHLAFCEHGPIVCDMGLRVKNADETVARAKALGSTDFNQVVGVGELSIPAIRGVGGALVHFIDETSDHHRVWDIEFEPVGRTFAQQPAGLRRIDHVAQTMKYDEMQSWLLYYLSTFQMSKSPIVNVADPSGVIYSQALESPEGEVRLNLNGALEKNTMAGSFLAGKSGAGIQHIAFLTDDIFETSAILERSGFARLQIAPNYYAETQSEFDLDADLVGKMQAASILYDRDEGGSYFQIYGQTIFAGFFFEIIERRGRYAGYGARNAAIRLAAQAKARSRQQVAS
;
A
#
# COMPACT_ATOMS: atom_id res chain seq x y z
N MET A 1 7.40 -6.80 32.67
CA MET A 1 8.15 -5.97 31.70
C MET A 1 7.15 -4.95 31.18
N ASP A 2 7.47 -3.67 31.25
CA ASP A 2 6.56 -2.64 30.77
C ASP A 2 6.47 -2.68 29.26
N ASN A 3 5.27 -2.41 28.71
CA ASN A 3 5.04 -2.34 27.28
C ASN A 3 5.90 -1.23 26.65
N ALA A 4 6.31 -1.43 25.40
CA ALA A 4 6.95 -0.39 24.63
C ALA A 4 5.89 0.69 24.32
N VAL A 5 6.22 1.96 24.57
CA VAL A 5 5.31 3.06 24.31
C VAL A 5 5.33 3.41 22.83
N LEU A 6 4.19 3.27 22.16
CA LEU A 6 4.00 3.65 20.78
C LEU A 6 3.49 5.08 20.68
N CYS A 7 4.20 5.96 20.01
CA CYS A 7 3.79 7.35 19.95
C CYS A 7 3.83 7.97 18.54
N ILE A 8 3.15 9.10 18.41
CA ILE A 8 3.04 9.90 17.18
C ILE A 8 3.09 11.39 17.53
N PRO A 9 3.75 12.26 16.71
CA PRO A 9 3.72 13.69 16.93
C PRO A 9 2.34 14.28 16.66
N THR A 10 1.86 15.14 17.55
CA THR A 10 0.58 15.85 17.32
C THR A 10 0.63 16.81 16.13
N SER A 11 1.81 17.24 15.72
CA SER A 11 2.03 18.15 14.58
C SER A 11 1.63 17.56 13.23
N ILE A 12 1.61 16.22 13.07
CA ILE A 12 1.21 15.57 11.82
C ILE A 12 -0.25 15.14 11.80
N VAL A 13 -0.99 15.39 12.89
CA VAL A 13 -2.40 15.04 13.03
C VAL A 13 -3.27 16.27 12.86
N SER A 14 -4.30 16.19 12.04
CA SER A 14 -5.24 17.28 11.78
C SER A 14 -6.32 17.41 12.87
N GLY A 15 -6.74 18.65 13.16
CA GLY A 15 -7.78 18.97 14.12
C GLY A 15 -7.27 19.79 15.32
N ASN A 16 -8.15 20.15 16.26
CA ASN A 16 -7.78 20.72 17.55
C ASN A 16 -7.17 19.66 18.48
N LEU A 17 -6.56 20.07 19.60
CA LEU A 17 -5.87 19.14 20.51
C LEU A 17 -6.76 18.01 21.02
N ALA A 18 -8.02 18.26 21.36
CA ALA A 18 -8.93 17.24 21.84
C ALA A 18 -9.23 16.19 20.75
N GLU A 19 -9.52 16.66 19.53
CA GLU A 19 -9.73 15.78 18.37
C GLU A 19 -8.48 14.96 18.03
N LYS A 20 -7.28 15.57 18.09
CA LYS A 20 -6.01 14.88 17.86
C LYS A 20 -5.82 13.75 18.86
N PHE A 21 -6.02 14.02 20.16
CA PHE A 21 -5.88 13.02 21.21
C PHE A 21 -6.86 11.86 21.04
N GLN A 22 -8.11 12.14 20.71
CA GLN A 22 -9.12 11.11 20.43
C GLN A 22 -8.72 10.24 19.23
N LYS A 23 -8.30 10.85 18.12
CA LYS A 23 -7.86 10.12 16.91
C LYS A 23 -6.65 9.24 17.20
N ILE A 24 -5.67 9.75 17.95
CA ILE A 24 -4.44 9.03 18.30
C ILE A 24 -4.75 7.83 19.20
N ALA A 25 -5.54 8.04 20.25
CA ALA A 25 -5.93 6.98 21.17
C ALA A 25 -6.78 5.90 20.47
N ALA A 26 -7.73 6.31 19.63
CA ALA A 26 -8.59 5.40 18.87
C ALA A 26 -7.80 4.53 17.88
N ALA A 27 -6.64 4.98 17.42
CA ALA A 27 -5.76 4.21 16.55
C ALA A 27 -4.87 3.19 17.31
N GLY A 28 -4.81 3.25 18.65
CA GLY A 28 -4.07 2.32 19.49
C GLY A 28 -2.69 2.81 19.94
N PHE A 29 -2.37 4.09 19.81
CA PHE A 29 -1.16 4.67 20.38
C PHE A 29 -1.28 4.83 21.89
N ASP A 30 -0.14 4.69 22.58
CA ASP A 30 -0.04 4.84 24.04
C ASP A 30 0.46 6.24 24.46
N GLY A 31 1.07 6.97 23.52
CA GLY A 31 1.70 8.24 23.82
C GLY A 31 1.78 9.20 22.63
N ILE A 32 2.17 10.41 22.97
CA ILE A 32 2.32 11.51 22.01
C ILE A 32 3.64 12.25 22.20
N GLU A 33 4.22 12.70 21.09
CA GLU A 33 5.15 13.82 21.05
C GLU A 33 4.30 15.10 20.88
N LEU A 34 4.16 15.88 21.94
CA LEU A 34 3.32 17.08 21.93
C LEU A 34 4.07 18.25 21.26
N SER A 35 3.51 18.78 20.18
CA SER A 35 4.06 19.93 19.49
C SER A 35 3.91 21.21 20.32
N ILE A 36 4.99 21.99 20.43
CA ILE A 36 4.94 23.32 21.05
C ILE A 36 3.93 24.23 20.33
N GLY A 37 3.83 24.11 19.00
CA GLY A 37 2.85 24.87 18.21
C GLY A 37 1.42 24.56 18.59
N ASP A 38 1.10 23.29 18.83
CA ASP A 38 -0.24 22.87 19.25
C ASP A 38 -0.59 23.35 20.67
N VAL A 39 0.41 23.38 21.59
CA VAL A 39 0.22 23.92 22.93
C VAL A 39 -0.06 25.43 22.89
N VAL A 40 0.73 26.16 22.09
CA VAL A 40 0.58 27.63 21.96
C VAL A 40 -0.70 28.03 21.24
N GLY A 41 -1.13 27.21 20.27
CA GLY A 41 -2.38 27.44 19.52
C GLY A 41 -3.65 26.96 20.23
N SER A 42 -3.54 26.39 21.44
CA SER A 42 -4.69 25.92 22.21
C SER A 42 -5.19 26.98 23.20
N ASP A 43 -6.51 27.10 23.36
CA ASP A 43 -7.14 27.92 24.39
C ASP A 43 -7.07 27.28 25.80
N ALA A 44 -6.70 26.00 25.89
CA ALA A 44 -6.59 25.27 27.15
C ALA A 44 -5.29 25.60 27.90
N SER A 45 -5.37 25.67 29.23
CA SER A 45 -4.18 25.80 30.08
C SER A 45 -3.32 24.52 30.01
N LEU A 46 -2.04 24.61 30.44
CA LEU A 46 -1.13 23.45 30.46
C LEU A 46 -1.70 22.29 31.30
N ASP A 47 -2.30 22.61 32.45
CA ASP A 47 -2.94 21.58 33.31
C ASP A 47 -4.13 20.92 32.63
N GLN A 48 -4.94 21.71 31.90
CA GLN A 48 -6.06 21.19 31.13
C GLN A 48 -5.58 20.29 29.97
N ILE A 49 -4.52 20.69 29.26
CA ILE A 49 -3.91 19.85 28.20
C ILE A 49 -3.40 18.53 28.77
N ALA A 50 -2.69 18.58 29.90
CA ALA A 50 -2.20 17.37 30.58
C ALA A 50 -3.36 16.48 31.05
N GLN A 51 -4.46 17.08 31.52
CA GLN A 51 -5.65 16.33 31.91
C GLN A 51 -6.35 15.67 30.69
N MET A 52 -6.48 16.40 29.57
CA MET A 52 -7.05 15.87 28.34
C MET A 52 -6.26 14.67 27.80
N ALA A 53 -4.93 14.73 27.81
CA ALA A 53 -4.08 13.61 27.40
C ALA A 53 -4.31 12.38 28.30
N ARG A 54 -4.31 12.56 29.64
CA ARG A 54 -4.61 11.48 30.60
C ARG A 54 -5.99 10.87 30.41
N GLN A 55 -7.01 11.71 30.16
CA GLN A 55 -8.40 11.24 29.90
C GLN A 55 -8.49 10.42 28.61
N ALA A 56 -7.67 10.74 27.61
CA ALA A 56 -7.56 9.98 26.39
C ALA A 56 -6.67 8.70 26.54
N GLY A 57 -6.09 8.47 27.72
CA GLY A 57 -5.16 7.34 27.95
C GLY A 57 -3.78 7.52 27.31
N LEU A 58 -3.39 8.76 26.98
CA LEU A 58 -2.13 9.06 26.27
C LEU A 58 -1.09 9.64 27.24
N ALA A 59 0.12 9.08 27.21
CA ALA A 59 1.29 9.66 27.87
C ALA A 59 1.89 10.79 26.99
N ILE A 60 2.20 11.93 27.56
CA ILE A 60 3.02 12.94 26.89
C ILE A 60 4.48 12.53 27.02
N THR A 61 5.00 11.78 26.03
CA THR A 61 6.34 11.21 26.08
C THR A 61 7.41 12.27 25.88
N ALA A 62 7.14 13.24 25.03
CA ALA A 62 8.04 14.35 24.74
C ALA A 62 7.26 15.63 24.43
N LEU A 63 7.89 16.78 24.71
CA LEU A 63 7.48 18.10 24.25
C LEU A 63 8.51 18.62 23.24
N GLY A 64 8.07 19.11 22.08
CA GLY A 64 8.98 19.68 21.12
C GLY A 64 8.60 19.46 19.66
N PRO A 65 9.53 19.68 18.74
CA PRO A 65 10.88 20.21 18.98
C PRO A 65 10.88 21.72 19.29
N LEU A 66 11.84 22.14 20.10
CA LEU A 66 12.18 23.56 20.27
C LEU A 66 13.17 23.96 19.17
N ALA A 67 12.69 24.73 18.20
CA ALA A 67 13.49 25.18 17.08
C ALA A 67 14.53 26.24 17.50
N ALA A 68 15.69 26.18 16.87
CA ALA A 68 16.75 27.17 17.07
C ALA A 68 16.37 28.58 16.54
N PRO A 69 16.99 29.70 17.00
CA PRO A 69 18.07 29.75 17.99
C PRO A 69 17.55 29.58 19.43
N ASN A 70 18.30 28.80 20.22
CA ASN A 70 17.95 28.49 21.59
C ASN A 70 18.84 29.26 22.57
N THR A 71 18.23 29.88 23.58
CA THR A 71 18.92 30.50 24.71
C THR A 71 18.58 29.73 25.99
N GLY A 72 19.45 29.82 27.01
CA GLY A 72 19.20 29.18 28.30
C GLY A 72 17.84 29.58 28.89
N ALA A 73 17.42 30.83 28.75
CA ALA A 73 16.13 31.33 29.22
C ALA A 73 14.95 30.67 28.47
N LYS A 74 15.05 30.49 27.15
CA LYS A 74 14.02 29.80 26.35
C LYS A 74 13.91 28.33 26.74
N ILE A 75 15.05 27.67 26.93
CA ILE A 75 15.09 26.26 27.35
C ILE A 75 14.46 26.13 28.74
N ALA A 76 14.84 26.97 29.71
CA ALA A 76 14.28 26.95 31.07
C ALA A 76 12.74 27.14 31.08
N ALA A 77 12.23 28.08 30.28
CA ALA A 77 10.79 28.30 30.14
C ALA A 77 10.07 27.06 29.56
N LYS A 78 10.68 26.36 28.58
CA LYS A 78 10.10 25.14 27.99
C LYS A 78 10.25 23.92 28.91
N VAL A 79 11.28 23.85 29.73
CA VAL A 79 11.39 22.86 30.80
C VAL A 79 10.26 23.02 31.83
N ALA A 80 9.97 24.26 32.26
CA ALA A 80 8.84 24.52 33.14
C ALA A 80 7.50 24.09 32.50
N MET A 81 7.32 24.36 31.21
CA MET A 81 6.15 23.91 30.43
C MET A 81 6.08 22.38 30.38
N ALA A 82 7.18 21.68 30.06
CA ALA A 82 7.27 20.23 30.03
C ALA A 82 6.90 19.61 31.38
N ARG A 83 7.39 20.18 32.46
CA ARG A 83 7.08 19.77 33.83
C ARG A 83 5.59 19.84 34.13
N THR A 84 4.94 20.98 33.84
CA THR A 84 3.48 21.14 34.06
C THR A 84 2.67 20.16 33.22
N LEU A 85 3.10 19.92 31.98
CA LEU A 85 2.46 18.96 31.08
C LEU A 85 2.72 17.48 31.47
N GLY A 86 3.68 17.23 32.35
CA GLY A 86 4.12 15.87 32.68
C GLY A 86 4.91 15.20 31.56
N ALA A 87 5.52 15.97 30.65
CA ALA A 87 6.36 15.45 29.59
C ALA A 87 7.72 15.04 30.15
N GLY A 88 8.13 13.78 29.92
CA GLY A 88 9.40 13.25 30.43
C GLY A 88 10.63 13.76 29.69
N VAL A 89 10.48 14.27 28.47
CA VAL A 89 11.56 14.73 27.59
C VAL A 89 11.20 16.05 26.93
N LEU A 90 12.15 16.99 26.90
CA LEU A 90 12.11 18.18 26.04
C LEU A 90 13.05 17.96 24.85
N ILE A 91 12.52 18.01 23.62
CA ILE A 91 13.33 17.89 22.41
C ILE A 91 13.81 19.27 21.98
N VAL A 92 15.13 19.43 21.81
CA VAL A 92 15.77 20.69 21.43
C VAL A 92 16.59 20.47 20.16
N ASP A 93 16.35 21.28 19.12
CA ASP A 93 17.17 21.25 17.92
C ASP A 93 18.59 21.71 18.22
N ALA A 94 19.55 20.83 17.99
CA ALA A 94 20.95 21.12 18.18
C ALA A 94 21.47 21.90 16.96
N GLN A 95 21.78 23.18 17.17
CA GLN A 95 22.66 23.96 16.29
C GLN A 95 23.90 24.29 17.10
N SER A 96 25.01 24.61 16.46
CA SER A 96 26.36 24.85 16.98
C SER A 96 26.48 25.85 18.17
N ALA A 97 25.39 26.32 18.73
CA ALA A 97 25.32 27.27 19.83
C ALA A 97 24.61 26.71 21.09
N VAL A 98 24.59 25.39 21.30
CA VAL A 98 23.98 24.78 22.50
C VAL A 98 24.98 24.83 23.68
N VAL A 99 25.63 25.95 23.89
CA VAL A 99 26.71 26.10 24.88
C VAL A 99 26.18 26.32 26.31
N ASP A 100 24.92 26.73 26.47
CA ASP A 100 24.34 27.10 27.78
C ASP A 100 23.15 26.21 28.20
N ILE A 101 23.24 24.88 28.00
CA ILE A 101 22.26 23.97 28.60
C ILE A 101 22.53 23.90 30.09
N LEU A 102 21.68 24.57 30.86
CA LEU A 102 21.66 24.39 32.30
C LEU A 102 21.16 23.01 32.63
N PRO A 103 21.89 22.23 33.47
CA PRO A 103 21.41 20.95 33.93
C PRO A 103 20.08 21.12 34.67
N VAL A 104 19.09 20.31 34.30
CA VAL A 104 17.75 20.32 34.92
C VAL A 104 17.55 18.97 35.56
N ASP A 105 17.19 18.93 36.81
CA ASP A 105 17.22 17.70 37.59
C ASP A 105 16.00 16.77 37.37
N ASP A 106 14.91 17.28 36.78
CA ASP A 106 13.61 16.58 36.72
C ASP A 106 12.99 16.43 35.30
N VAL A 107 13.55 17.08 34.28
CA VAL A 107 13.13 16.91 32.88
C VAL A 107 14.34 16.56 32.03
N ARG A 108 14.28 15.48 31.28
CA ARG A 108 15.35 15.09 30.35
C ARG A 108 15.36 15.98 29.13
N ILE A 109 16.53 16.44 28.71
CA ILE A 109 16.72 17.22 27.48
C ILE A 109 17.32 16.31 26.41
N ALA A 110 16.60 16.13 25.31
CA ALA A 110 17.05 15.36 24.16
C ALA A 110 17.49 16.32 23.04
N LEU A 111 18.78 16.34 22.73
CA LEU A 111 19.32 17.10 21.62
C LEU A 111 19.05 16.37 20.31
N ARG A 112 18.37 17.04 19.39
CA ARG A 112 18.07 16.50 18.06
C ARG A 112 19.11 16.99 17.06
N PRO A 113 19.99 16.09 16.54
CA PRO A 113 20.97 16.47 15.54
C PRO A 113 20.30 16.77 14.19
N THR A 114 20.86 17.73 13.47
CA THR A 114 20.64 17.89 12.04
C THR A 114 21.62 16.99 11.27
N ARG A 115 21.41 16.75 9.98
CA ARG A 115 22.35 15.96 9.16
C ARG A 115 23.80 16.45 9.21
N GLN A 116 23.99 17.77 9.39
CA GLN A 116 25.31 18.40 9.43
C GLN A 116 25.97 18.40 10.80
N SER A 117 25.20 18.17 11.89
CA SER A 117 25.67 18.29 13.26
C SER A 117 25.63 16.98 14.05
N GLU A 118 25.40 15.84 13.41
CA GLU A 118 25.21 14.56 14.10
C GLU A 118 26.42 14.19 14.97
N THR A 119 27.61 14.18 14.39
CA THR A 119 28.86 13.84 15.09
C THR A 119 29.13 14.79 16.25
N GLU A 120 28.95 16.10 16.04
CA GLU A 120 29.17 17.12 17.06
C GLU A 120 28.20 16.94 18.25
N VAL A 121 26.94 16.59 17.99
CA VAL A 121 25.95 16.34 19.06
C VAL A 121 26.28 15.12 19.86
N PHE A 122 26.74 14.02 19.24
CA PHE A 122 27.18 12.83 19.96
C PHE A 122 28.37 13.13 20.88
N ASP A 123 29.39 13.78 20.34
CA ASP A 123 30.59 14.13 21.11
C ASP A 123 30.27 15.13 22.23
N PHE A 124 29.37 16.09 21.98
CA PHE A 124 28.92 17.04 22.98
C PHE A 124 28.16 16.37 24.13
N VAL A 125 27.18 15.52 23.84
CA VAL A 125 26.44 14.78 24.88
C VAL A 125 27.36 13.88 25.70
N ALA A 126 28.32 13.22 25.04
CA ALA A 126 29.33 12.42 25.72
C ALA A 126 30.21 13.26 26.64
N SER A 127 30.63 14.46 26.20
CA SER A 127 31.49 15.37 26.97
C SER A 127 30.79 15.95 28.21
N LEU A 128 29.48 16.25 28.09
CA LEU A 128 28.69 16.79 29.20
C LEU A 128 28.54 15.79 30.35
N ASN A 129 28.53 14.49 30.06
CA ASN A 129 28.33 13.39 31.01
C ASN A 129 27.21 13.63 32.04
N HIS A 130 26.13 14.30 31.65
CA HIS A 130 25.00 14.64 32.52
C HIS A 130 23.85 13.64 32.35
N PRO A 131 23.28 13.05 33.40
CA PRO A 131 22.26 11.98 33.27
C PRO A 131 20.99 12.44 32.58
N ASN A 132 20.62 13.73 32.65
CA ASN A 132 19.40 14.28 32.06
C ASN A 132 19.62 14.98 30.72
N VAL A 133 20.82 14.87 30.12
CA VAL A 133 21.09 15.33 28.76
C VAL A 133 21.41 14.13 27.87
N GLY A 134 20.63 13.97 26.82
CA GLY A 134 20.75 12.85 25.89
C GLY A 134 20.42 13.26 24.45
N ILE A 135 20.08 12.29 23.64
CA ILE A 135 19.93 12.45 22.20
C ILE A 135 18.50 12.08 21.78
N SER A 136 17.95 12.86 20.86
CA SER A 136 16.77 12.51 20.07
C SER A 136 17.21 12.10 18.68
N LEU A 137 16.98 10.86 18.28
CA LEU A 137 17.33 10.37 16.96
C LEU A 137 16.13 10.41 16.02
N ASN A 138 16.36 10.85 14.78
CA ASN A 138 15.41 10.71 13.69
C ASN A 138 16.02 9.80 12.62
N ALA A 139 15.37 8.65 12.36
CA ALA A 139 15.90 7.64 11.45
C ALA A 139 16.14 8.16 10.03
N PHE A 140 15.26 9.06 9.53
CA PHE A 140 15.41 9.68 8.22
C PHE A 140 16.67 10.54 8.12
N ASN A 141 16.99 11.30 9.17
CA ASN A 141 18.19 12.12 9.20
C ASN A 141 19.46 11.26 9.29
N VAL A 142 19.41 10.19 10.10
CA VAL A 142 20.54 9.31 10.36
C VAL A 142 20.88 8.39 9.18
N LEU A 143 19.86 7.94 8.41
CA LEU A 143 20.01 6.96 7.34
C LEU A 143 19.96 7.57 5.93
N GLY A 144 19.50 8.82 5.79
CA GLY A 144 19.06 9.38 4.51
C GLY A 144 20.17 9.72 3.51
N ASP A 145 21.44 9.70 3.90
CA ASP A 145 22.59 9.91 3.01
C ASP A 145 23.30 8.61 2.60
N GLY A 146 22.71 7.44 2.95
CA GLY A 146 23.30 6.13 2.68
C GLY A 146 24.51 5.80 3.57
N SER A 147 24.90 6.71 4.47
CA SER A 147 25.94 6.43 5.45
C SER A 147 25.44 5.36 6.44
N ARG A 148 26.25 4.36 6.68
CA ARG A 148 26.05 3.44 7.81
C ARG A 148 26.55 4.18 9.03
N PRO A 149 25.70 4.61 9.95
CA PRO A 149 26.17 5.32 11.11
C PRO A 149 26.99 4.36 11.99
N ALA A 150 28.30 4.30 11.73
CA ALA A 150 29.23 3.44 12.49
C ALA A 150 29.11 3.75 13.99
N ARG A 151 28.92 5.02 14.34
CA ARG A 151 28.76 5.50 15.70
C ARG A 151 27.47 5.08 16.41
N LEU A 152 26.38 4.74 15.69
CA LEU A 152 25.19 4.19 16.36
C LEU A 152 25.48 2.89 17.12
N ARG A 153 26.52 2.15 16.74
CA ARG A 153 26.93 0.92 17.44
C ARG A 153 27.68 1.20 18.74
N GLU A 154 28.20 2.40 18.89
CA GLU A 154 28.97 2.86 20.06
C GLU A 154 28.08 3.62 21.05
N ILE A 155 26.81 3.87 20.66
CA ILE A 155 25.86 4.62 21.49
C ILE A 155 25.46 3.80 22.73
N ASP A 156 25.48 4.45 23.88
CA ASP A 156 24.78 3.97 25.06
C ASP A 156 23.27 4.25 24.89
N GLY A 157 22.47 3.21 24.80
CA GLY A 157 21.01 3.33 24.65
C GLY A 157 20.35 4.10 25.80
N GLY A 158 20.96 4.10 26.99
CA GLY A 158 20.52 4.93 28.11
C GLY A 158 20.68 6.43 27.90
N ARG A 159 21.44 6.86 26.89
CA ARG A 159 21.60 8.26 26.47
C ARG A 159 20.70 8.64 25.30
N VAL A 160 19.98 7.71 24.72
CA VAL A 160 18.95 7.99 23.71
C VAL A 160 17.61 8.14 24.45
N PHE A 161 17.04 9.34 24.45
CA PHE A 161 15.82 9.64 25.19
C PHE A 161 14.58 9.65 24.32
N HIS A 162 14.76 9.79 23.01
CA HIS A 162 13.66 9.86 22.06
C HIS A 162 14.09 9.36 20.68
N VAL A 163 13.21 8.62 20.00
CA VAL A 163 13.45 8.08 18.66
C VAL A 163 12.25 8.36 17.78
N GLN A 164 12.49 9.03 16.65
CA GLN A 164 11.51 9.20 15.57
C GLN A 164 11.83 8.27 14.40
N LEU A 165 10.83 7.53 13.95
CA LEU A 165 10.91 6.61 12.83
C LEU A 165 10.19 7.18 11.63
N SER A 166 10.94 7.45 10.58
CA SER A 166 10.43 7.85 9.27
C SER A 166 11.32 7.27 8.18
N ASP A 167 10.72 7.05 7.03
CA ASP A 167 11.33 6.46 5.83
C ASP A 167 11.43 7.52 4.72
N GLY A 168 11.83 7.13 3.53
CA GLY A 168 11.76 7.95 2.31
C GLY A 168 13.12 8.40 1.78
N PRO A 169 13.15 8.81 0.49
CA PRO A 169 14.40 9.21 -0.16
C PRO A 169 14.77 10.69 0.09
N GLN A 170 13.81 11.61 0.04
CA GLN A 170 14.03 13.05 0.12
C GLN A 170 13.16 13.74 1.17
N THR A 171 11.97 13.22 1.40
CA THR A 171 11.00 13.70 2.38
C THR A 171 10.64 12.59 3.35
N PRO A 172 10.45 12.90 4.65
CA PRO A 172 10.01 11.90 5.61
C PRO A 172 8.65 11.29 5.23
N MET A 173 8.61 9.97 5.13
CA MET A 173 7.43 9.15 4.86
C MET A 173 7.21 8.18 6.01
N MET A 174 6.06 7.51 6.06
CA MET A 174 5.83 6.45 7.05
C MET A 174 6.77 5.27 6.83
N PRO A 175 7.20 4.57 7.90
CA PRO A 175 7.98 3.35 7.78
C PRO A 175 7.37 2.34 6.81
N GLY A 176 8.19 1.81 5.91
CA GLY A 176 7.76 0.88 4.85
C GLY A 176 7.37 1.54 3.52
N GLN A 177 7.15 2.84 3.47
CA GLN A 177 6.87 3.55 2.21
C GLN A 177 8.16 3.87 1.42
N GLY A 178 9.28 4.11 2.08
CA GLY A 178 10.58 4.35 1.47
C GLY A 178 11.47 3.11 1.39
N THR A 179 12.78 3.32 1.37
CA THR A 179 13.79 2.27 1.20
C THR A 179 14.86 2.26 2.29
N LEU A 180 14.72 3.05 3.34
CA LEU A 180 15.69 3.13 4.43
C LEU A 180 15.71 1.81 5.24
N ASN A 181 16.88 1.40 5.69
CA ASN A 181 17.02 0.19 6.51
C ASN A 181 16.59 0.44 7.98
N LEU A 182 15.32 0.74 8.18
CA LEU A 182 14.76 1.01 9.50
C LEU A 182 14.86 -0.21 10.44
N ALA A 183 14.68 -1.42 9.93
CA ALA A 183 14.83 -2.63 10.73
C ALA A 183 16.27 -2.77 11.27
N GLY A 184 17.27 -2.46 10.46
CA GLY A 184 18.68 -2.41 10.89
C GLY A 184 18.92 -1.34 11.94
N PHE A 185 18.35 -0.15 11.78
CA PHE A 185 18.41 0.94 12.74
C PHE A 185 17.81 0.55 14.10
N LEU A 186 16.61 -0.01 14.10
CA LEU A 186 15.96 -0.47 15.34
C LEU A 186 16.78 -1.54 16.07
N ARG A 187 17.29 -2.55 15.32
CA ARG A 187 18.12 -3.61 15.93
C ARG A 187 19.33 -3.04 16.67
N VAL A 188 19.98 -2.04 16.09
CA VAL A 188 21.13 -1.39 16.75
C VAL A 188 20.69 -0.73 18.05
N LEU A 189 19.60 0.03 18.07
CA LEU A 189 19.10 0.71 19.27
C LEU A 189 18.64 -0.27 20.35
N VAL A 190 17.91 -1.32 19.97
CA VAL A 190 17.46 -2.35 20.91
C VAL A 190 18.65 -3.06 21.55
N ARG A 191 19.69 -3.38 20.78
CA ARG A 191 20.93 -4.01 21.30
C ARG A 191 21.74 -3.07 22.16
N ALA A 192 21.74 -1.76 21.86
CA ALA A 192 22.34 -0.72 22.68
C ALA A 192 21.62 -0.51 24.03
N GLY A 193 20.42 -1.10 24.21
CA GLY A 193 19.65 -0.99 25.44
C GLY A 193 18.63 0.13 25.46
N TYR A 194 18.27 0.69 24.29
CA TYR A 194 17.17 1.64 24.22
C TYR A 194 15.84 0.99 24.61
N ASP A 195 15.15 1.60 25.56
CA ASP A 195 13.86 1.16 26.10
C ASP A 195 12.79 2.27 26.14
N GLY A 196 13.10 3.42 25.54
CA GLY A 196 12.20 4.57 25.43
C GLY A 196 11.08 4.40 24.39
N PRO A 197 10.27 5.47 24.20
CA PRO A 197 9.13 5.46 23.27
C PRO A 197 9.58 5.40 21.81
N TRP A 198 8.85 4.63 21.02
CA TRP A 198 8.99 4.57 19.56
C TRP A 198 7.99 5.51 18.91
N CYS A 199 8.47 6.59 18.32
CA CYS A 199 7.63 7.63 17.72
C CYS A 199 7.68 7.53 16.19
N VAL A 200 6.52 7.38 15.53
CA VAL A 200 6.44 7.38 14.07
C VAL A 200 6.12 8.78 13.56
N THR A 201 6.79 9.23 12.50
CA THR A 201 6.55 10.55 11.92
C THR A 201 6.61 10.52 10.39
N SER A 202 5.96 11.50 9.74
CA SER A 202 5.93 11.71 8.29
C SER A 202 5.74 13.18 7.97
N ALA A 203 6.22 13.62 6.81
CA ALA A 203 5.88 14.94 6.27
C ALA A 203 4.50 14.96 5.59
N GLN A 204 3.96 13.80 5.24
CA GLN A 204 2.63 13.67 4.64
C GLN A 204 1.56 13.76 5.73
N GLN A 205 0.60 14.64 5.52
CA GLN A 205 -0.59 14.79 6.35
C GLN A 205 -1.82 14.43 5.53
N GLY A 206 -2.70 13.61 6.09
CA GLY A 206 -3.92 13.17 5.42
C GLY A 206 -4.89 12.51 6.39
N HIS A 207 -6.07 12.17 5.88
CA HIS A 207 -7.16 11.57 6.68
C HIS A 207 -6.73 10.27 7.39
N GLU A 208 -5.90 9.45 6.74
CA GLU A 208 -5.44 8.15 7.25
C GLU A 208 -4.07 8.22 7.97
N THR A 209 -3.50 9.41 8.20
CA THR A 209 -2.13 9.57 8.74
C THR A 209 -1.94 8.82 10.06
N VAL A 210 -2.88 8.93 11.00
CA VAL A 210 -2.77 8.29 12.32
C VAL A 210 -2.85 6.77 12.22
N LYS A 211 -3.79 6.26 11.45
CA LYS A 211 -3.99 4.82 11.21
C LYS A 211 -2.78 4.20 10.47
N ASN A 212 -2.29 4.89 9.44
CA ASN A 212 -1.09 4.48 8.71
C ASN A 212 0.15 4.51 9.59
N GLY A 213 0.28 5.51 10.46
CA GLY A 213 1.36 5.60 11.44
C GLY A 213 1.37 4.41 12.40
N TYR A 214 0.23 4.08 12.99
CA TYR A 214 0.10 2.91 13.87
C TYR A 214 0.45 1.61 13.14
N ARG A 215 -0.17 1.39 11.96
CA ARG A 215 0.08 0.22 11.11
C ARG A 215 1.56 0.07 10.76
N ALA A 216 2.21 1.15 10.32
CA ALA A 216 3.61 1.16 9.94
C ALA A 216 4.52 0.83 11.15
N LEU A 217 4.27 1.49 12.29
CA LEU A 217 5.07 1.33 13.49
C LEU A 217 4.97 -0.08 14.06
N VAL A 218 3.75 -0.58 14.28
CA VAL A 218 3.54 -1.90 14.86
C VAL A 218 4.08 -3.00 13.93
N THR A 219 3.89 -2.86 12.61
CA THR A 219 4.44 -3.81 11.64
C THR A 219 5.96 -3.83 11.69
N LEU A 220 6.62 -2.68 11.67
CA LEU A 220 8.08 -2.59 11.73
C LEU A 220 8.64 -3.18 13.02
N LEU A 221 8.04 -2.85 14.17
CA LEU A 221 8.46 -3.38 15.46
C LEU A 221 8.24 -4.90 15.55
N SER A 222 7.10 -5.40 15.04
CA SER A 222 6.79 -6.83 14.98
C SER A 222 7.81 -7.59 14.12
N ASP A 223 8.16 -7.06 12.94
CA ASP A 223 9.16 -7.67 12.05
C ASP A 223 10.57 -7.70 12.73
N VAL A 224 10.92 -6.66 13.49
CA VAL A 224 12.20 -6.64 14.26
C VAL A 224 12.17 -7.59 15.44
N ALA A 225 11.04 -7.73 16.14
CA ALA A 225 10.88 -8.63 17.28
C ALA A 225 11.09 -10.11 16.93
N LEU A 226 10.94 -10.50 15.67
CA LEU A 226 11.28 -11.86 15.21
C LEU A 226 12.75 -12.21 15.45
N THR A 227 13.64 -11.22 15.43
CA THR A 227 15.10 -11.39 15.61
C THR A 227 15.65 -10.75 16.88
N GLU A 228 14.87 -9.91 17.56
CA GLU A 228 15.28 -9.19 18.78
C GLU A 228 14.35 -9.55 19.95
N PRO A 229 14.68 -10.58 20.74
CA PRO A 229 13.82 -11.08 21.83
C PRO A 229 13.46 -10.02 22.89
N ARG A 230 14.26 -8.95 23.03
CA ARG A 230 13.99 -7.86 23.98
C ARG A 230 12.71 -7.08 23.66
N LEU A 231 12.25 -7.10 22.40
CA LEU A 231 10.97 -6.51 21.99
C LEU A 231 9.80 -7.46 22.13
N LYS A 232 10.05 -8.76 22.16
CA LYS A 232 8.99 -9.78 22.24
C LYS A 232 8.22 -9.65 23.56
N GLY A 233 6.90 -9.57 23.48
CA GLY A 233 6.00 -9.39 24.63
C GLY A 233 5.94 -7.95 25.17
N ARG A 234 6.61 -6.99 24.50
CA ARG A 234 6.52 -5.56 24.83
C ARG A 234 5.75 -4.74 23.79
N ILE A 235 5.50 -5.31 22.63
CA ILE A 235 4.76 -4.71 21.52
C ILE A 235 3.44 -5.48 21.35
N PRO A 236 2.43 -4.88 20.67
CA PRO A 236 1.19 -5.58 20.36
C PRO A 236 1.46 -6.90 19.63
N ASP A 237 0.79 -7.96 20.07
CA ASP A 237 0.90 -9.26 19.43
C ASP A 237 0.07 -9.26 18.14
N LEU A 238 0.75 -9.44 17.02
CA LEU A 238 0.12 -9.52 15.69
C LEU A 238 0.15 -10.97 15.19
N PRO A 239 -0.95 -11.50 14.66
CA PRO A 239 -0.89 -12.70 13.85
C PRO A 239 0.17 -12.57 12.76
N PRO A 240 0.85 -13.65 12.33
CA PRO A 240 1.92 -13.58 11.34
C PRO A 240 1.41 -13.04 10.01
N LYS A 241 2.30 -12.41 9.21
CA LYS A 241 1.99 -12.09 7.82
C LYS A 241 1.76 -13.37 7.04
N VAL A 242 0.71 -13.41 6.24
CA VAL A 242 0.37 -14.57 5.42
C VAL A 242 0.78 -14.32 3.98
N ALA A 243 1.36 -15.33 3.33
CA ALA A 243 1.59 -15.29 1.90
C ALA A 243 0.28 -15.55 1.16
N ALA A 244 -0.06 -14.69 0.22
CA ALA A 244 -1.10 -14.98 -0.76
C ALA A 244 -0.50 -15.82 -1.89
N THR A 245 -1.13 -16.96 -2.20
CA THR A 245 -0.63 -17.98 -3.13
C THR A 245 -1.35 -17.97 -4.47
N GLY A 246 -2.28 -17.06 -4.69
CA GLY A 246 -2.98 -16.88 -5.95
C GLY A 246 -4.19 -15.96 -5.82
N ILE A 247 -4.68 -15.51 -6.96
CA ILE A 247 -5.97 -14.82 -7.07
C ILE A 247 -6.99 -15.87 -7.48
N GLU A 248 -7.93 -16.15 -6.58
CA GLU A 248 -8.95 -17.19 -6.80
C GLU A 248 -10.03 -16.73 -7.76
N PHE A 249 -10.51 -15.50 -7.58
CA PHE A 249 -11.54 -14.91 -8.44
C PHE A 249 -11.47 -13.38 -8.43
N VAL A 250 -12.14 -12.79 -9.39
CA VAL A 250 -12.58 -11.39 -9.38
C VAL A 250 -14.06 -11.34 -9.70
N GLU A 251 -14.79 -10.44 -9.01
CA GLU A 251 -16.24 -10.29 -9.17
C GLU A 251 -16.58 -8.91 -9.72
N PHE A 252 -17.39 -8.89 -10.76
CA PHE A 252 -17.92 -7.67 -11.36
C PHE A 252 -19.36 -7.42 -10.89
N ALA A 253 -19.61 -6.22 -10.39
CA ALA A 253 -20.95 -5.69 -10.20
C ALA A 253 -21.44 -5.06 -11.50
N VAL A 254 -22.58 -5.52 -12.02
CA VAL A 254 -23.14 -5.12 -13.32
C VAL A 254 -24.66 -4.99 -13.27
N ASP A 255 -25.22 -4.20 -14.19
CA ASP A 255 -26.64 -4.21 -14.53
C ASP A 255 -26.91 -5.03 -15.81
N ASP A 256 -28.13 -4.99 -16.35
CA ASP A 256 -28.51 -5.73 -17.54
C ASP A 256 -27.69 -5.35 -18.77
N GLU A 257 -27.40 -4.07 -18.98
CA GLU A 257 -26.66 -3.56 -20.14
C GLU A 257 -25.16 -3.90 -20.04
N SER A 258 -24.55 -3.56 -18.94
CA SER A 258 -23.12 -3.81 -18.69
C SER A 258 -22.78 -5.30 -18.55
N ARG A 259 -23.76 -6.12 -18.11
CA ARG A 259 -23.62 -7.57 -18.13
C ARG A 259 -23.44 -8.09 -19.55
N ILE A 260 -24.26 -7.64 -20.49
CA ILE A 260 -24.17 -8.06 -21.89
C ILE A 260 -22.77 -7.70 -22.45
N GLU A 261 -22.33 -6.45 -22.25
CA GLU A 261 -21.00 -5.99 -22.69
C GLU A 261 -19.87 -6.84 -22.10
N LEU A 262 -19.94 -7.19 -20.80
CA LEU A 262 -18.95 -8.03 -20.14
C LEU A 262 -18.97 -9.46 -20.66
N GLU A 263 -20.14 -10.08 -20.81
CA GLU A 263 -20.30 -11.44 -21.29
C GLU A 263 -19.84 -11.60 -22.76
N GLU A 264 -20.09 -10.61 -23.60
CA GLU A 264 -19.54 -10.56 -24.97
C GLU A 264 -18.02 -10.47 -24.95
N MET A 265 -17.45 -9.62 -24.11
CA MET A 265 -16.00 -9.51 -23.91
C MET A 265 -15.41 -10.84 -23.44
N LEU A 266 -15.97 -11.47 -22.40
CA LEU A 266 -15.52 -12.74 -21.87
C LEU A 266 -15.62 -13.87 -22.91
N SER A 267 -16.72 -13.91 -23.67
CA SER A 267 -16.92 -14.87 -24.76
C SER A 267 -15.88 -14.70 -25.86
N SER A 268 -15.55 -13.44 -26.23
CA SER A 268 -14.51 -13.15 -27.22
C SER A 268 -13.11 -13.56 -26.76
N MET A 269 -12.89 -13.63 -25.42
CA MET A 269 -11.68 -14.15 -24.79
C MET A 269 -11.72 -15.67 -24.57
N ALA A 270 -12.74 -16.36 -25.10
CA ALA A 270 -12.97 -17.79 -24.96
C ALA A 270 -13.22 -18.27 -23.50
N PHE A 271 -13.68 -17.39 -22.62
CA PHE A 271 -14.28 -17.82 -21.36
C PHE A 271 -15.64 -18.47 -21.61
N ARG A 272 -16.03 -19.33 -20.68
CA ARG A 272 -17.33 -20.01 -20.70
C ARG A 272 -18.06 -19.75 -19.42
N GLN A 273 -19.35 -19.45 -19.50
CA GLN A 273 -20.23 -19.51 -18.35
C GLN A 273 -20.35 -20.99 -17.95
N GLU A 274 -19.70 -21.37 -16.86
CA GLU A 274 -19.62 -22.75 -16.41
C GLU A 274 -20.69 -23.08 -15.38
N ARG A 275 -20.97 -22.11 -14.49
CA ARG A 275 -21.90 -22.32 -13.38
C ARG A 275 -22.75 -21.07 -13.12
N ARG A 276 -23.84 -21.25 -12.40
CA ARG A 276 -24.68 -20.19 -11.84
C ARG A 276 -24.90 -20.44 -10.35
N HIS A 277 -25.00 -19.39 -9.57
CA HIS A 277 -25.34 -19.51 -8.16
C HIS A 277 -26.77 -20.06 -8.00
N PHE A 278 -26.99 -20.95 -7.01
CA PHE A 278 -28.26 -21.67 -6.85
C PHE A 278 -29.44 -20.75 -6.43
N SER A 279 -29.17 -19.57 -5.85
CA SER A 279 -30.21 -18.67 -5.29
C SER A 279 -30.07 -17.21 -5.69
N LYS A 280 -28.94 -16.79 -6.28
CA LYS A 280 -28.63 -15.39 -6.62
C LYS A 280 -28.47 -15.21 -8.13
N ALA A 281 -28.66 -13.98 -8.60
CA ALA A 281 -28.38 -13.59 -10.00
C ALA A 281 -26.86 -13.42 -10.21
N VAL A 282 -26.11 -14.49 -9.98
CA VAL A 282 -24.64 -14.53 -10.06
C VAL A 282 -24.20 -15.69 -10.92
N THR A 283 -23.28 -15.44 -11.85
CA THR A 283 -22.75 -16.45 -12.77
C THR A 283 -21.24 -16.54 -12.69
N LEU A 284 -20.71 -17.74 -12.88
CA LEU A 284 -19.28 -18.03 -12.91
C LEU A 284 -18.84 -18.31 -14.35
N TRP A 285 -17.90 -17.51 -14.82
CA TRP A 285 -17.20 -17.66 -16.09
C TRP A 285 -15.79 -18.16 -15.85
N ARG A 286 -15.38 -19.19 -16.57
CA ARG A 286 -14.09 -19.86 -16.32
C ARG A 286 -13.30 -20.13 -17.58
N GLN A 287 -11.98 -20.01 -17.46
CA GLN A 287 -10.99 -20.56 -18.36
C GLN A 287 -9.71 -20.89 -17.60
N GLY A 288 -9.20 -22.13 -17.71
CA GLY A 288 -8.07 -22.59 -16.90
C GLY A 288 -8.37 -22.46 -15.39
N ALA A 289 -7.50 -21.83 -14.64
CA ALA A 289 -7.73 -21.51 -13.23
C ALA A 289 -8.25 -20.06 -13.01
N VAL A 290 -8.72 -19.41 -14.07
CA VAL A 290 -9.30 -18.06 -13.95
C VAL A 290 -10.79 -18.17 -13.70
N ASN A 291 -11.26 -17.60 -12.60
CA ASN A 291 -12.67 -17.49 -12.24
C ASN A 291 -13.10 -16.01 -12.28
N ILE A 292 -14.06 -15.70 -13.14
CA ILE A 292 -14.71 -14.39 -13.24
C ILE A 292 -16.15 -14.54 -12.78
N VAL A 293 -16.52 -13.80 -11.75
CA VAL A 293 -17.88 -13.78 -11.20
C VAL A 293 -18.60 -12.55 -11.77
N VAL A 294 -19.78 -12.75 -12.32
CA VAL A 294 -20.65 -11.71 -12.82
C VAL A 294 -21.87 -11.62 -11.93
N ASN A 295 -22.00 -10.55 -11.18
CA ASN A 295 -23.03 -10.34 -10.15
C ASN A 295 -24.01 -9.25 -10.56
N GLN A 296 -25.27 -9.65 -10.69
CA GLN A 296 -26.41 -8.80 -11.10
C GLN A 296 -27.44 -8.65 -9.97
N GLU A 297 -27.09 -9.00 -8.72
CA GLU A 297 -28.00 -8.89 -7.60
C GLU A 297 -28.48 -7.45 -7.40
N ALA A 298 -29.79 -7.28 -7.15
CA ALA A 298 -30.41 -6.00 -6.89
C ALA A 298 -30.26 -5.50 -5.43
N LYS A 299 -29.38 -6.13 -4.66
CA LYS A 299 -29.11 -5.80 -3.25
C LYS A 299 -27.77 -6.39 -2.82
N GLY A 300 -27.30 -6.00 -1.65
CA GLY A 300 -26.00 -6.45 -1.12
C GLY A 300 -24.83 -5.60 -1.59
N HIS A 301 -23.59 -6.07 -1.35
CA HIS A 301 -22.38 -5.30 -1.59
C HIS A 301 -22.19 -4.95 -3.06
N ALA A 302 -22.34 -5.92 -3.96
CA ALA A 302 -22.16 -5.70 -5.39
C ALA A 302 -23.13 -4.64 -5.95
N HIS A 303 -24.40 -4.70 -5.52
CA HIS A 303 -25.39 -3.67 -5.89
C HIS A 303 -25.01 -2.27 -5.41
N LEU A 304 -24.57 -2.14 -4.15
CA LEU A 304 -24.11 -0.86 -3.62
C LEU A 304 -22.90 -0.32 -4.38
N ALA A 305 -21.93 -1.18 -4.69
CA ALA A 305 -20.77 -0.83 -5.49
C ALA A 305 -21.18 -0.38 -6.91
N PHE A 306 -22.12 -1.07 -7.54
CA PHE A 306 -22.67 -0.65 -8.84
C PHE A 306 -23.38 0.71 -8.77
N CYS A 307 -24.20 0.95 -7.75
CA CYS A 307 -24.88 2.23 -7.58
C CYS A 307 -23.92 3.40 -7.37
N GLU A 308 -22.77 3.17 -6.72
CA GLU A 308 -21.76 4.20 -6.46
C GLU A 308 -20.82 4.43 -7.64
N HIS A 309 -20.42 3.36 -8.31
CA HIS A 309 -19.31 3.37 -9.28
C HIS A 309 -19.71 2.98 -10.71
N GLY A 310 -20.96 2.58 -10.95
CA GLY A 310 -21.36 1.88 -12.17
C GLY A 310 -20.73 0.49 -12.26
N PRO A 311 -20.65 -0.10 -13.47
CA PRO A 311 -20.03 -1.41 -13.66
C PRO A 311 -18.57 -1.41 -13.17
N ILE A 312 -18.23 -2.26 -12.21
CA ILE A 312 -16.90 -2.25 -11.56
C ILE A 312 -16.54 -3.63 -11.03
N VAL A 313 -15.25 -3.91 -10.87
CA VAL A 313 -14.78 -5.02 -10.04
C VAL A 313 -14.99 -4.65 -8.57
N CYS A 314 -15.93 -5.33 -7.92
CA CYS A 314 -16.35 -5.03 -6.55
C CYS A 314 -15.76 -5.98 -5.51
N ASP A 315 -15.13 -7.07 -5.94
CA ASP A 315 -14.58 -8.10 -5.06
C ASP A 315 -13.42 -8.86 -5.72
N MET A 316 -12.49 -9.32 -4.89
CA MET A 316 -11.35 -10.15 -5.30
C MET A 316 -11.09 -11.22 -4.24
N GLY A 317 -11.05 -12.48 -4.63
CA GLY A 317 -10.67 -13.59 -3.77
C GLY A 317 -9.17 -13.86 -3.81
N LEU A 318 -8.50 -13.86 -2.67
CA LEU A 318 -7.10 -14.27 -2.53
C LEU A 318 -7.01 -15.66 -1.88
N ARG A 319 -6.23 -16.55 -2.48
CA ARG A 319 -5.85 -17.81 -1.83
C ARG A 319 -4.80 -17.52 -0.77
N VAL A 320 -5.06 -17.95 0.45
CA VAL A 320 -4.17 -17.78 1.61
C VAL A 320 -4.07 -19.09 2.39
N LYS A 321 -3.04 -19.21 3.20
CA LYS A 321 -2.87 -20.42 4.02
C LYS A 321 -3.91 -20.54 5.14
N ASN A 322 -4.34 -19.42 5.71
CA ASN A 322 -5.32 -19.35 6.81
C ASN A 322 -6.11 -18.05 6.70
N ALA A 323 -7.40 -18.15 6.39
CA ALA A 323 -8.28 -17.00 6.17
C ALA A 323 -8.54 -16.23 7.48
N ASP A 324 -8.80 -16.94 8.59
CA ASP A 324 -9.13 -16.34 9.88
C ASP A 324 -7.93 -15.57 10.46
N GLU A 325 -6.72 -16.13 10.40
CA GLU A 325 -5.50 -15.43 10.83
C GLU A 325 -5.22 -14.18 9.97
N THR A 326 -5.51 -14.25 8.67
CA THR A 326 -5.35 -13.13 7.76
C THR A 326 -6.28 -11.98 8.14
N VAL A 327 -7.56 -12.28 8.39
CA VAL A 327 -8.54 -11.28 8.85
C VAL A 327 -8.17 -10.74 10.24
N ALA A 328 -7.78 -11.62 11.17
CA ALA A 328 -7.38 -11.21 12.51
C ALA A 328 -6.21 -10.22 12.47
N ARG A 329 -5.18 -10.48 11.64
CA ARG A 329 -4.08 -9.54 11.42
C ARG A 329 -4.56 -8.22 10.82
N ALA A 330 -5.34 -8.27 9.76
CA ALA A 330 -5.85 -7.07 9.10
C ALA A 330 -6.66 -6.19 10.07
N LYS A 331 -7.50 -6.80 10.91
CA LYS A 331 -8.28 -6.10 11.96
C LYS A 331 -7.38 -5.48 13.03
N ALA A 332 -6.38 -6.21 13.51
CA ALA A 332 -5.39 -5.69 14.48
C ALA A 332 -4.63 -4.47 13.94
N LEU A 333 -4.51 -4.36 12.61
CA LEU A 333 -3.91 -3.23 11.89
C LEU A 333 -4.94 -2.17 11.43
N GLY A 334 -6.16 -2.21 11.98
CA GLY A 334 -7.21 -1.23 11.75
C GLY A 334 -7.94 -1.36 10.40
N SER A 335 -7.85 -2.52 9.72
CA SER A 335 -8.72 -2.79 8.56
C SER A 335 -10.14 -3.11 9.02
N THR A 336 -11.12 -2.71 8.20
CA THR A 336 -12.52 -3.01 8.47
C THR A 336 -12.85 -4.38 7.91
N ASP A 337 -13.33 -5.28 8.77
CA ASP A 337 -13.89 -6.55 8.34
C ASP A 337 -15.23 -6.34 7.61
N PHE A 338 -15.59 -7.32 6.82
CA PHE A 338 -16.88 -7.36 6.16
C PHE A 338 -17.61 -8.64 6.56
N ASN A 339 -18.79 -8.48 7.14
CA ASN A 339 -19.66 -9.58 7.51
C ASN A 339 -20.86 -9.59 6.57
N GLN A 340 -20.89 -10.56 5.67
CA GLN A 340 -22.01 -10.77 4.77
C GLN A 340 -23.12 -11.54 5.49
N VAL A 341 -24.37 -11.18 5.19
CA VAL A 341 -25.51 -12.03 5.56
C VAL A 341 -25.49 -13.27 4.68
N VAL A 342 -25.24 -14.42 5.30
CA VAL A 342 -25.11 -15.71 4.61
C VAL A 342 -26.49 -16.34 4.48
N GLY A 343 -26.86 -16.76 3.26
CA GLY A 343 -28.07 -17.51 2.98
C GLY A 343 -27.97 -18.98 3.43
N VAL A 344 -29.09 -19.68 3.40
CA VAL A 344 -29.11 -21.12 3.72
C VAL A 344 -28.33 -21.89 2.67
N GLY A 345 -27.30 -22.61 3.09
CA GLY A 345 -26.42 -23.40 2.20
C GLY A 345 -25.24 -22.61 1.61
N GLU A 346 -25.10 -21.34 1.92
CA GLU A 346 -23.95 -20.52 1.53
C GLU A 346 -22.84 -20.59 2.59
N LEU A 347 -21.59 -20.40 2.15
CA LEU A 347 -20.41 -20.34 3.02
C LEU A 347 -20.20 -18.94 3.57
N SER A 348 -19.75 -18.85 4.81
CA SER A 348 -19.26 -17.60 5.39
C SER A 348 -17.79 -17.45 5.10
N ILE A 349 -17.45 -16.76 4.02
CA ILE A 349 -16.06 -16.57 3.60
C ILE A 349 -15.55 -15.26 4.21
N PRO A 350 -14.45 -15.30 4.99
CA PRO A 350 -13.91 -14.10 5.61
C PRO A 350 -13.44 -13.07 4.59
N ALA A 351 -13.75 -11.80 4.84
CA ALA A 351 -13.38 -10.69 3.95
C ALA A 351 -13.03 -9.41 4.71
N ILE A 352 -12.27 -8.56 4.06
CA ILE A 352 -11.97 -7.20 4.50
C ILE A 352 -12.22 -6.20 3.37
N ARG A 353 -12.36 -4.92 3.73
CA ARG A 353 -12.47 -3.87 2.71
C ARG A 353 -11.11 -3.49 2.16
N GLY A 354 -11.01 -3.43 0.84
CA GLY A 354 -9.85 -3.03 0.06
C GLY A 354 -10.03 -1.70 -0.66
N VAL A 355 -9.25 -1.52 -1.72
CA VAL A 355 -9.20 -0.30 -2.55
C VAL A 355 -10.58 0.04 -3.11
N GLY A 356 -10.98 1.31 -2.98
CA GLY A 356 -12.26 1.80 -3.50
C GLY A 356 -13.49 1.17 -2.82
N GLY A 357 -13.32 0.58 -1.62
CA GLY A 357 -14.41 -0.10 -0.92
C GLY A 357 -14.70 -1.53 -1.44
N ALA A 358 -13.98 -1.99 -2.48
CA ALA A 358 -14.06 -3.37 -2.95
C ALA A 358 -13.73 -4.35 -1.82
N LEU A 359 -14.28 -5.55 -1.89
CA LEU A 359 -13.95 -6.60 -0.93
C LEU A 359 -12.69 -7.35 -1.31
N VAL A 360 -12.03 -7.91 -0.31
CA VAL A 360 -10.97 -8.90 -0.47
C VAL A 360 -11.34 -10.10 0.37
N HIS A 361 -11.85 -11.14 -0.27
CA HIS A 361 -12.17 -12.42 0.35
C HIS A 361 -10.93 -13.30 0.48
N PHE A 362 -10.89 -14.13 1.51
CA PHE A 362 -9.79 -15.06 1.76
C PHE A 362 -10.26 -16.49 1.63
N ILE A 363 -9.69 -17.18 0.67
CA ILE A 363 -9.97 -18.59 0.38
C ILE A 363 -8.80 -19.43 0.88
N ASP A 364 -9.03 -20.36 1.77
CA ASP A 364 -8.03 -21.31 2.24
C ASP A 364 -8.43 -22.77 1.97
N GLU A 365 -7.43 -23.65 1.97
CA GLU A 365 -7.63 -25.09 1.75
C GLU A 365 -7.95 -25.85 3.03
N THR A 366 -7.89 -25.19 4.19
CA THR A 366 -8.11 -25.81 5.51
C THR A 366 -9.58 -25.85 5.89
N SER A 367 -10.41 -25.10 5.19
CA SER A 367 -11.87 -25.01 5.33
C SER A 367 -12.57 -25.43 4.05
N ASP A 368 -13.90 -25.37 4.01
CA ASP A 368 -14.70 -25.61 2.79
C ASP A 368 -14.68 -24.42 1.81
N HIS A 369 -13.97 -23.30 2.11
CA HIS A 369 -13.95 -22.12 1.24
C HIS A 369 -13.45 -22.42 -0.17
N HIS A 370 -12.42 -23.26 -0.33
CA HIS A 370 -11.91 -23.68 -1.64
C HIS A 370 -12.95 -24.46 -2.49
N ARG A 371 -14.04 -24.93 -1.87
CA ARG A 371 -15.13 -25.67 -2.53
C ARG A 371 -16.35 -24.78 -2.83
N VAL A 372 -16.25 -23.46 -2.65
CA VAL A 372 -17.37 -22.54 -2.85
C VAL A 372 -18.07 -22.74 -4.19
N TRP A 373 -17.31 -23.00 -5.26
CA TRP A 373 -17.84 -23.22 -6.60
C TRP A 373 -18.68 -24.51 -6.72
N ASP A 374 -18.42 -25.51 -5.91
CA ASP A 374 -19.18 -26.76 -5.89
C ASP A 374 -20.36 -26.72 -4.91
N ILE A 375 -20.26 -25.90 -3.87
CA ILE A 375 -21.27 -25.81 -2.82
C ILE A 375 -22.36 -24.81 -3.22
N GLU A 376 -22.00 -23.65 -3.73
CA GLU A 376 -22.93 -22.55 -3.99
C GLU A 376 -23.37 -22.43 -5.46
N PHE A 377 -22.68 -23.11 -6.38
CA PHE A 377 -22.94 -22.96 -7.82
C PHE A 377 -23.33 -24.28 -8.50
N GLU A 378 -24.38 -24.24 -9.28
CA GLU A 378 -24.85 -25.34 -10.11
C GLU A 378 -24.25 -25.26 -11.52
N PRO A 379 -23.89 -26.36 -12.16
CA PRO A 379 -23.44 -26.38 -13.56
C PRO A 379 -24.53 -25.84 -14.51
N VAL A 380 -24.11 -24.98 -15.45
CA VAL A 380 -24.96 -24.58 -16.58
C VAL A 380 -24.89 -25.69 -17.64
N GLY A 381 -26.04 -26.14 -18.13
CA GLY A 381 -26.12 -27.21 -19.14
C GLY A 381 -25.29 -26.85 -20.40
N ARG A 382 -25.12 -27.85 -21.29
CA ARG A 382 -24.21 -27.89 -22.44
C ARG A 382 -23.90 -26.51 -23.08
N THR A 383 -22.71 -26.00 -22.83
CA THR A 383 -22.10 -24.94 -23.62
C THR A 383 -21.45 -25.53 -24.87
N PHE A 384 -21.58 -24.87 -26.02
CA PHE A 384 -20.87 -25.25 -27.25
C PHE A 384 -19.36 -25.27 -27.01
N ALA A 385 -18.69 -26.26 -27.60
CA ALA A 385 -17.26 -26.48 -27.41
C ALA A 385 -16.42 -25.42 -28.14
N GLN A 386 -16.26 -24.23 -27.54
CA GLN A 386 -15.28 -23.24 -28.01
C GLN A 386 -13.88 -23.68 -27.51
N GLN A 387 -12.87 -23.58 -28.38
CA GLN A 387 -11.48 -23.86 -27.99
C GLN A 387 -11.03 -22.85 -26.95
N PRO A 388 -10.49 -23.25 -25.79
CA PRO A 388 -9.91 -22.30 -24.82
C PRO A 388 -8.75 -21.53 -25.43
N ALA A 389 -8.60 -20.26 -25.06
CA ALA A 389 -7.51 -19.42 -25.57
C ALA A 389 -6.16 -19.67 -24.87
N GLY A 390 -6.12 -20.59 -23.89
CA GLY A 390 -4.88 -20.92 -23.17
C GLY A 390 -4.59 -20.00 -21.98
N LEU A 391 -5.57 -19.22 -21.51
CA LEU A 391 -5.43 -18.40 -20.31
C LEU A 391 -5.41 -19.32 -19.08
N ARG A 392 -4.35 -19.19 -18.27
CA ARG A 392 -4.08 -20.12 -17.18
C ARG A 392 -4.51 -19.62 -15.82
N ARG A 393 -4.14 -18.38 -15.48
CA ARG A 393 -4.42 -17.72 -14.20
C ARG A 393 -4.39 -16.22 -14.35
N ILE A 394 -4.87 -15.52 -13.35
CA ILE A 394 -4.65 -14.07 -13.23
C ILE A 394 -3.17 -13.86 -12.87
N ASP A 395 -2.42 -13.10 -13.69
CA ASP A 395 -1.03 -12.75 -13.44
C ASP A 395 -0.93 -11.57 -12.47
N HIS A 396 -1.68 -10.50 -12.77
CA HIS A 396 -1.74 -9.33 -11.92
C HIS A 396 -3.06 -8.56 -12.04
N VAL A 397 -3.30 -7.76 -11.01
CA VAL A 397 -4.44 -6.84 -10.93
C VAL A 397 -3.90 -5.42 -10.72
N ALA A 398 -4.35 -4.47 -11.53
CA ALA A 398 -3.97 -3.08 -11.38
C ALA A 398 -5.09 -2.26 -10.76
N GLN A 399 -4.76 -1.62 -9.67
CA GLN A 399 -5.63 -0.77 -8.88
C GLN A 399 -5.24 0.69 -9.09
N THR A 400 -6.20 1.50 -9.50
CA THR A 400 -6.00 2.93 -9.77
C THR A 400 -6.67 3.76 -8.69
N MET A 401 -5.94 4.75 -8.16
CA MET A 401 -6.33 5.59 -7.04
C MET A 401 -5.71 6.97 -7.17
N LYS A 402 -6.11 7.91 -6.31
CA LYS A 402 -5.37 9.17 -6.19
C LYS A 402 -3.99 8.92 -5.65
N TYR A 403 -3.02 9.76 -6.03
CA TYR A 403 -1.62 9.59 -5.64
C TYR A 403 -1.43 9.61 -4.11
N ASP A 404 -2.17 10.46 -3.42
CA ASP A 404 -2.12 10.57 -1.95
C ASP A 404 -2.67 9.32 -1.22
N GLU A 405 -3.59 8.58 -1.86
CA GLU A 405 -4.11 7.32 -1.34
C GLU A 405 -3.14 6.14 -1.56
N MET A 406 -2.33 6.19 -2.63
CA MET A 406 -1.46 5.08 -3.06
C MET A 406 -0.52 4.60 -1.95
N GLN A 407 0.07 5.54 -1.20
CA GLN A 407 1.00 5.21 -0.12
C GLN A 407 0.30 4.54 1.07
N SER A 408 -0.96 4.87 1.32
CA SER A 408 -1.79 4.21 2.34
C SER A 408 -2.11 2.76 1.95
N TRP A 409 -2.48 2.54 0.69
CA TRP A 409 -2.73 1.20 0.17
C TRP A 409 -1.48 0.35 0.08
N LEU A 410 -0.33 0.95 -0.25
CA LEU A 410 0.96 0.27 -0.17
C LEU A 410 1.20 -0.30 1.24
N LEU A 411 1.05 0.52 2.27
CA LEU A 411 1.19 0.08 3.66
C LEU A 411 0.16 -0.98 4.04
N TYR A 412 -1.09 -0.84 3.56
CA TYR A 412 -2.13 -1.84 3.78
C TYR A 412 -1.69 -3.23 3.33
N TYR A 413 -1.19 -3.37 2.10
CA TYR A 413 -0.74 -4.64 1.56
C TYR A 413 0.52 -5.16 2.23
N LEU A 414 1.56 -4.32 2.39
CA LEU A 414 2.84 -4.70 3.01
C LEU A 414 2.72 -5.07 4.48
N SER A 415 1.76 -4.49 5.21
CA SER A 415 1.55 -4.79 6.62
C SER A 415 0.71 -6.06 6.84
N THR A 416 -0.22 -6.34 5.93
CA THR A 416 -1.15 -7.48 6.05
C THR A 416 -0.55 -8.76 5.48
N PHE A 417 0.11 -8.68 4.32
CA PHE A 417 0.64 -9.83 3.59
C PHE A 417 2.17 -9.86 3.55
N GLN A 418 2.70 -11.04 3.29
CA GLN A 418 4.10 -11.19 2.88
C GLN A 418 4.22 -10.75 1.42
N MET A 419 4.60 -9.50 1.22
CA MET A 419 4.81 -8.93 -0.11
C MET A 419 6.09 -8.10 -0.14
N SER A 420 6.75 -8.07 -1.28
CA SER A 420 7.79 -7.12 -1.64
C SER A 420 7.23 -6.03 -2.55
N LYS A 421 7.89 -4.90 -2.60
CA LYS A 421 7.53 -3.78 -3.49
C LYS A 421 8.64 -3.49 -4.49
N SER A 422 8.26 -3.13 -5.72
CA SER A 422 9.18 -2.57 -6.71
C SER A 422 9.53 -1.10 -6.38
N PRO A 423 10.57 -0.52 -7.00
CA PRO A 423 10.70 0.93 -7.09
C PRO A 423 9.45 1.58 -7.74
N ILE A 424 9.18 2.83 -7.36
CA ILE A 424 8.14 3.62 -8.04
C ILE A 424 8.61 3.96 -9.44
N VAL A 425 7.74 3.77 -10.44
CA VAL A 425 7.96 4.12 -11.83
C VAL A 425 7.03 5.26 -12.23
N ASN A 426 7.57 6.28 -12.87
CA ASN A 426 6.81 7.38 -13.45
C ASN A 426 6.44 7.00 -14.89
N VAL A 427 5.16 6.78 -15.14
CA VAL A 427 4.62 6.42 -16.46
C VAL A 427 4.10 7.69 -17.13
N ALA A 428 4.66 8.01 -18.31
CA ALA A 428 4.22 9.14 -19.10
C ALA A 428 2.82 8.85 -19.70
N ASP A 429 1.86 9.71 -19.39
CA ASP A 429 0.54 9.78 -20.02
C ASP A 429 0.51 11.02 -20.92
N PRO A 430 -0.20 11.04 -22.07
CA PRO A 430 -0.31 12.23 -22.92
C PRO A 430 -0.76 13.51 -22.19
N SER A 431 -1.41 13.36 -21.04
CA SER A 431 -1.97 14.48 -20.25
C SER A 431 -1.30 14.65 -18.88
N GLY A 432 -0.17 13.97 -18.59
CA GLY A 432 0.53 14.10 -17.32
C GLY A 432 1.36 12.86 -16.95
N VAL A 433 1.50 12.60 -15.66
CA VAL A 433 2.28 11.47 -15.13
C VAL A 433 1.42 10.60 -14.23
N ILE A 434 1.57 9.29 -14.36
CA ILE A 434 0.98 8.28 -13.48
C ILE A 434 2.13 7.65 -12.68
N TYR A 435 1.98 7.57 -11.38
CA TYR A 435 2.94 6.89 -10.49
C TYR A 435 2.51 5.44 -10.34
N SER A 436 3.38 4.51 -10.71
CA SER A 436 3.10 3.07 -10.64
C SER A 436 4.08 2.37 -9.72
N GLN A 437 3.57 1.48 -8.88
CA GLN A 437 4.38 0.64 -8.01
C GLN A 437 3.77 -0.75 -7.91
N ALA A 438 4.59 -1.77 -8.17
CA ALA A 438 4.14 -3.15 -8.08
C ALA A 438 4.43 -3.74 -6.70
N LEU A 439 3.53 -4.60 -6.27
CA LEU A 439 3.65 -5.47 -5.10
C LEU A 439 3.60 -6.92 -5.56
N GLU A 440 4.44 -7.76 -4.97
CA GLU A 440 4.55 -9.17 -5.36
C GLU A 440 4.66 -10.07 -4.13
N SER A 441 3.92 -11.18 -4.14
CA SER A 441 4.06 -12.24 -3.14
C SER A 441 5.40 -12.98 -3.32
N PRO A 442 5.91 -13.72 -2.31
CA PRO A 442 7.23 -14.36 -2.37
C PRO A 442 7.44 -15.27 -3.58
N GLU A 443 6.42 -16.01 -3.97
CA GLU A 443 6.47 -16.94 -5.10
C GLU A 443 6.04 -16.30 -6.44
N GLY A 444 5.67 -15.00 -6.42
CA GLY A 444 5.19 -14.29 -7.60
C GLY A 444 3.82 -14.75 -8.11
N GLU A 445 3.03 -15.42 -7.27
CA GLU A 445 1.69 -15.90 -7.64
C GLU A 445 0.61 -14.83 -7.53
N VAL A 446 0.86 -13.79 -6.73
CA VAL A 446 0.00 -12.60 -6.61
C VAL A 446 0.82 -11.37 -6.89
N ARG A 447 0.39 -10.60 -7.88
CA ARG A 447 0.95 -9.29 -8.21
C ARG A 447 -0.14 -8.24 -8.24
N LEU A 448 0.12 -7.12 -7.57
CA LEU A 448 -0.78 -5.97 -7.52
C LEU A 448 -0.02 -4.74 -7.99
N ASN A 449 -0.54 -4.06 -9.01
CA ASN A 449 0.02 -2.81 -9.49
C ASN A 449 -0.81 -1.65 -8.92
N LEU A 450 -0.21 -0.79 -8.12
CA LEU A 450 -0.84 0.42 -7.59
C LEU A 450 -0.49 1.59 -8.50
N ASN A 451 -1.52 2.23 -9.07
CA ASN A 451 -1.38 3.35 -9.98
C ASN A 451 -1.97 4.62 -9.36
N GLY A 452 -1.10 5.57 -9.01
CA GLY A 452 -1.47 6.85 -8.41
C GLY A 452 -1.61 7.94 -9.47
N ALA A 453 -2.77 8.57 -9.58
CA ALA A 453 -3.02 9.71 -10.46
C ALA A 453 -3.00 11.03 -9.69
N LEU A 454 -2.23 12.02 -10.19
CA LEU A 454 -2.28 13.41 -9.71
C LEU A 454 -3.25 14.25 -10.55
N GLU A 455 -3.18 14.13 -11.88
CA GLU A 455 -3.95 14.94 -12.79
C GLU A 455 -5.24 14.22 -13.22
N LYS A 456 -6.34 14.98 -13.24
CA LYS A 456 -7.67 14.48 -13.63
C LYS A 456 -7.77 14.09 -15.10
N ASN A 457 -6.95 14.68 -15.96
CA ASN A 457 -7.02 14.50 -17.40
C ASN A 457 -6.23 13.29 -17.92
N THR A 458 -5.42 12.65 -17.06
CA THR A 458 -4.76 11.39 -17.42
C THR A 458 -5.77 10.27 -17.60
N MET A 459 -5.37 9.18 -18.24
CA MET A 459 -6.24 8.00 -18.38
C MET A 459 -6.64 7.44 -17.00
N ALA A 460 -5.70 7.42 -16.04
CA ALA A 460 -5.98 7.04 -14.66
C ALA A 460 -6.94 8.03 -13.97
N GLY A 461 -6.72 9.34 -14.12
CA GLY A 461 -7.61 10.37 -13.57
C GLY A 461 -9.02 10.33 -14.18
N SER A 462 -9.13 10.04 -15.49
CA SER A 462 -10.41 9.85 -16.17
C SER A 462 -11.15 8.61 -15.67
N PHE A 463 -10.44 7.50 -15.38
CA PHE A 463 -11.01 6.31 -14.75
C PHE A 463 -11.59 6.66 -13.36
N LEU A 464 -10.82 7.35 -12.52
CA LEU A 464 -11.27 7.77 -11.20
C LEU A 464 -12.52 8.65 -11.24
N ALA A 465 -12.58 9.57 -12.21
CA ALA A 465 -13.75 10.43 -12.40
C ALA A 465 -14.97 9.63 -12.88
N GLY A 466 -14.78 8.70 -13.82
CA GLY A 466 -15.84 7.84 -14.37
C GLY A 466 -16.35 6.78 -13.37
N LYS A 467 -15.54 6.46 -12.36
CA LYS A 467 -15.88 5.49 -11.31
C LYS A 467 -16.19 6.13 -9.95
N SER A 468 -16.22 7.45 -9.87
CA SER A 468 -16.42 8.18 -8.60
C SER A 468 -15.44 7.80 -7.49
N GLY A 469 -14.26 7.24 -7.82
CA GLY A 469 -13.27 6.83 -6.84
C GLY A 469 -12.25 5.82 -7.36
N ALA A 470 -11.48 5.27 -6.41
CA ALA A 470 -10.48 4.25 -6.67
C ALA A 470 -11.12 2.91 -7.08
N GLY A 471 -10.38 2.06 -7.79
CA GLY A 471 -10.85 0.73 -8.16
C GLY A 471 -9.85 -0.05 -9.01
N ILE A 472 -10.21 -1.28 -9.36
CA ILE A 472 -9.46 -2.13 -10.27
C ILE A 472 -9.70 -1.66 -11.70
N GLN A 473 -8.63 -1.21 -12.37
CA GLN A 473 -8.69 -0.68 -13.73
C GLN A 473 -8.34 -1.70 -14.80
N HIS A 474 -7.46 -2.69 -14.49
CA HIS A 474 -7.22 -3.80 -15.39
C HIS A 474 -6.87 -5.10 -14.67
N ILE A 475 -7.08 -6.18 -15.39
CA ILE A 475 -6.74 -7.54 -14.99
C ILE A 475 -5.94 -8.17 -16.11
N ALA A 476 -4.78 -8.73 -15.78
CA ALA A 476 -3.91 -9.42 -16.72
C ALA A 476 -3.97 -10.94 -16.54
N PHE A 477 -4.10 -11.65 -17.64
CA PHE A 477 -4.12 -13.11 -17.68
C PHE A 477 -2.83 -13.68 -18.25
N LEU A 478 -2.28 -14.69 -17.58
CA LEU A 478 -1.09 -15.41 -18.03
C LEU A 478 -1.46 -16.48 -19.07
N THR A 479 -0.68 -16.52 -20.16
CA THR A 479 -0.66 -17.65 -21.12
C THR A 479 0.75 -18.20 -21.28
N ASP A 480 0.86 -19.45 -21.76
CA ASP A 480 2.16 -20.08 -22.09
C ASP A 480 2.64 -19.78 -23.50
N ASP A 481 1.72 -19.45 -24.42
CA ASP A 481 2.02 -19.05 -25.82
C ASP A 481 1.08 -17.94 -26.27
N ILE A 482 1.58 -16.71 -26.28
CA ILE A 482 0.79 -15.54 -26.62
C ILE A 482 0.41 -15.49 -28.11
N PHE A 483 1.21 -16.13 -28.97
CA PHE A 483 0.94 -16.16 -30.42
C PHE A 483 -0.20 -17.15 -30.73
N GLU A 484 -0.21 -18.33 -30.11
CA GLU A 484 -1.33 -19.27 -30.21
C GLU A 484 -2.61 -18.67 -29.61
N THR A 485 -2.49 -18.11 -28.40
CA THR A 485 -3.59 -17.38 -27.72
C THR A 485 -4.13 -16.27 -28.63
N SER A 486 -3.24 -15.44 -29.20
CA SER A 486 -3.64 -14.35 -30.10
C SER A 486 -4.43 -14.83 -31.32
N ALA A 487 -4.02 -15.97 -31.92
CA ALA A 487 -4.74 -16.53 -33.06
C ALA A 487 -6.14 -17.06 -32.68
N ILE A 488 -6.32 -17.59 -31.46
CA ILE A 488 -7.63 -18.00 -30.95
C ILE A 488 -8.51 -16.79 -30.69
N LEU A 489 -7.97 -15.78 -30.01
CA LEU A 489 -8.67 -14.51 -29.69
C LEU A 489 -9.15 -13.80 -30.96
N GLU A 490 -8.35 -13.82 -32.03
CA GLU A 490 -8.74 -13.23 -33.32
C GLU A 490 -9.95 -13.95 -33.93
N ARG A 491 -9.92 -15.29 -33.92
CA ARG A 491 -11.05 -16.09 -34.40
C ARG A 491 -12.32 -15.92 -33.56
N SER A 492 -12.16 -15.63 -32.26
CA SER A 492 -13.26 -15.40 -31.33
C SER A 492 -13.78 -13.94 -31.35
N GLY A 493 -13.15 -13.05 -32.14
CA GLY A 493 -13.58 -11.66 -32.28
C GLY A 493 -13.12 -10.72 -31.17
N PHE A 494 -12.07 -11.08 -30.41
CA PHE A 494 -11.53 -10.21 -29.36
C PHE A 494 -11.00 -8.89 -29.93
N ALA A 495 -11.56 -7.80 -29.44
CA ALA A 495 -11.19 -6.44 -29.86
C ALA A 495 -9.88 -6.01 -29.17
N ARG A 496 -8.77 -6.06 -29.91
CA ARG A 496 -7.44 -5.66 -29.43
C ARG A 496 -7.22 -4.17 -29.59
N LEU A 497 -6.44 -3.61 -28.67
CA LEU A 497 -5.87 -2.28 -28.78
C LEU A 497 -4.82 -2.27 -29.90
N GLN A 498 -5.00 -1.42 -30.92
CA GLN A 498 -4.09 -1.33 -32.05
C GLN A 498 -2.85 -0.52 -31.71
N ILE A 499 -1.67 -1.09 -31.90
CA ILE A 499 -0.37 -0.47 -31.64
C ILE A 499 0.21 0.09 -32.93
N ALA A 500 0.82 1.27 -32.85
CA ALA A 500 1.38 1.95 -34.02
C ALA A 500 2.58 1.17 -34.63
N PRO A 501 2.71 1.09 -35.96
CA PRO A 501 3.80 0.35 -36.61
C PRO A 501 5.21 0.80 -36.18
N ASN A 502 5.40 2.09 -35.90
CA ASN A 502 6.70 2.65 -35.49
C ASN A 502 7.22 2.03 -34.17
N TYR A 503 6.32 1.57 -33.29
CA TYR A 503 6.71 0.85 -32.08
C TYR A 503 7.54 -0.39 -32.39
N TYR A 504 7.14 -1.16 -33.40
CA TYR A 504 7.79 -2.41 -33.78
C TYR A 504 9.17 -2.19 -34.40
N ALA A 505 9.32 -1.13 -35.22
CA ALA A 505 10.61 -0.76 -35.78
C ALA A 505 11.62 -0.32 -34.69
N GLU A 506 11.15 0.46 -33.71
CA GLU A 506 11.97 0.84 -32.55
C GLU A 506 12.34 -0.36 -31.70
N THR A 507 11.36 -1.20 -31.32
CA THR A 507 11.57 -2.39 -30.49
C THR A 507 12.52 -3.38 -31.17
N GLN A 508 12.43 -3.56 -32.48
CA GLN A 508 13.38 -4.38 -33.24
C GLN A 508 14.81 -3.89 -33.09
N SER A 509 15.02 -2.59 -33.28
CA SER A 509 16.35 -1.98 -33.21
C SER A 509 16.93 -2.01 -31.79
N GLU A 510 16.09 -1.75 -30.78
CA GLU A 510 16.56 -1.67 -29.40
C GLU A 510 16.94 -3.03 -28.82
N PHE A 511 16.17 -4.07 -29.12
CA PHE A 511 16.39 -5.40 -28.57
C PHE A 511 17.06 -6.37 -29.53
N ASP A 512 17.43 -5.91 -30.74
CA ASP A 512 18.03 -6.74 -31.81
C ASP A 512 17.18 -7.99 -32.08
N LEU A 513 15.89 -7.78 -32.33
CA LEU A 513 14.93 -8.87 -32.55
C LEU A 513 14.93 -9.35 -33.99
N ASP A 514 14.68 -10.65 -34.15
CA ASP A 514 14.46 -11.26 -35.45
C ASP A 514 13.26 -10.64 -36.19
N ALA A 515 13.39 -10.39 -37.49
CA ALA A 515 12.37 -9.73 -38.30
C ALA A 515 11.06 -10.53 -38.39
N ASP A 516 11.13 -11.88 -38.40
CA ASP A 516 9.94 -12.73 -38.43
C ASP A 516 9.18 -12.64 -37.11
N LEU A 517 9.89 -12.59 -35.98
CA LEU A 517 9.27 -12.37 -34.67
C LEU A 517 8.56 -11.02 -34.62
N VAL A 518 9.23 -9.96 -35.07
CA VAL A 518 8.66 -8.60 -35.10
C VAL A 518 7.44 -8.52 -36.01
N GLY A 519 7.49 -9.18 -37.18
CA GLY A 519 6.36 -9.27 -38.10
C GLY A 519 5.14 -9.95 -37.45
N LYS A 520 5.34 -11.05 -36.71
CA LYS A 520 4.28 -11.74 -35.96
C LYS A 520 3.71 -10.85 -34.83
N MET A 521 4.58 -10.17 -34.10
CA MET A 521 4.16 -9.23 -33.04
C MET A 521 3.31 -8.09 -33.59
N GLN A 522 3.74 -7.49 -34.69
CA GLN A 522 3.02 -6.40 -35.36
C GLN A 522 1.65 -6.84 -35.85
N ALA A 523 1.56 -8.00 -36.51
CA ALA A 523 0.30 -8.55 -37.00
C ALA A 523 -0.72 -8.78 -35.86
N ALA A 524 -0.24 -9.16 -34.69
CA ALA A 524 -1.07 -9.48 -33.52
C ALA A 524 -1.20 -8.34 -32.50
N SER A 525 -0.66 -7.15 -32.76
CA SER A 525 -0.58 -6.03 -31.80
C SER A 525 0.04 -6.42 -30.45
N ILE A 526 1.05 -7.30 -30.48
CA ILE A 526 1.79 -7.77 -29.31
C ILE A 526 2.92 -6.79 -28.99
N LEU A 527 2.97 -6.30 -27.76
CA LEU A 527 4.07 -5.52 -27.24
C LEU A 527 5.13 -6.43 -26.61
N TYR A 528 6.36 -5.94 -26.53
CA TYR A 528 7.51 -6.68 -26.04
C TYR A 528 8.31 -5.87 -25.02
N ASP A 529 8.84 -6.57 -24.03
CA ASP A 529 9.83 -6.04 -23.10
C ASP A 529 10.83 -7.15 -22.72
N ARG A 530 12.02 -6.78 -22.23
CA ARG A 530 13.06 -7.72 -21.84
C ARG A 530 13.90 -7.14 -20.70
N ASP A 531 14.21 -7.97 -19.72
CA ASP A 531 15.21 -7.70 -18.69
C ASP A 531 16.34 -8.74 -18.75
N GLU A 532 17.26 -8.72 -17.80
CA GLU A 532 18.37 -9.69 -17.72
C GLU A 532 17.88 -11.14 -17.51
N GLY A 533 16.70 -11.31 -16.94
CA GLY A 533 16.11 -12.60 -16.58
C GLY A 533 15.30 -13.25 -17.69
N GLY A 534 14.74 -12.47 -18.61
CA GLY A 534 13.83 -13.01 -19.61
C GLY A 534 13.13 -11.98 -20.48
N SER A 535 12.07 -12.41 -21.16
CA SER A 535 11.25 -11.57 -22.02
C SER A 535 9.78 -11.60 -21.63
N TYR A 536 9.06 -10.57 -22.05
CA TYR A 536 7.69 -10.31 -21.70
C TYR A 536 6.90 -9.85 -22.93
N PHE A 537 5.77 -10.47 -23.16
CA PHE A 537 4.87 -10.14 -24.26
C PHE A 537 3.50 -9.76 -23.72
N GLN A 538 2.84 -8.78 -24.36
CA GLN A 538 1.57 -8.21 -23.88
C GLN A 538 0.62 -7.98 -25.03
N ILE A 539 -0.67 -8.29 -24.83
CA ILE A 539 -1.79 -7.88 -25.67
C ILE A 539 -2.76 -7.12 -24.79
N TYR A 540 -3.20 -5.96 -25.23
CA TYR A 540 -4.23 -5.18 -24.56
C TYR A 540 -5.56 -5.26 -25.28
N GLY A 541 -6.65 -5.48 -24.52
CA GLY A 541 -8.01 -5.32 -25.01
C GLY A 541 -8.40 -3.84 -25.16
N GLN A 542 -9.46 -3.59 -25.90
CA GLN A 542 -10.13 -2.30 -25.86
C GLN A 542 -10.78 -2.07 -24.50
N THR A 543 -10.98 -0.81 -24.15
CA THR A 543 -11.57 -0.43 -22.87
C THR A 543 -13.08 -0.60 -22.87
N ILE A 544 -13.63 -1.12 -21.78
CA ILE A 544 -15.06 -1.14 -21.44
C ILE A 544 -15.28 -0.35 -20.14
N PHE A 545 -16.50 -0.11 -19.73
CA PHE A 545 -16.86 0.43 -18.40
C PHE A 545 -16.10 1.69 -17.98
N ALA A 546 -16.05 2.70 -18.84
CA ALA A 546 -15.36 3.97 -18.57
C ALA A 546 -13.84 3.84 -18.35
N GLY A 547 -13.19 2.82 -18.93
CA GLY A 547 -11.74 2.72 -18.97
C GLY A 547 -11.16 1.48 -18.28
N PHE A 548 -11.98 0.51 -17.91
CA PHE A 548 -11.52 -0.83 -17.55
C PHE A 548 -11.08 -1.61 -18.80
N PHE A 549 -10.07 -2.48 -18.69
CA PHE A 549 -9.63 -3.35 -19.79
C PHE A 549 -8.99 -4.66 -19.26
N PHE A 550 -8.94 -5.66 -20.15
CA PHE A 550 -8.19 -6.88 -19.94
C PHE A 550 -6.84 -6.83 -20.66
N GLU A 551 -5.87 -7.52 -20.10
CA GLU A 551 -4.54 -7.72 -20.63
C GLU A 551 -4.24 -9.21 -20.71
N ILE A 552 -3.51 -9.65 -21.73
CA ILE A 552 -3.00 -11.01 -21.85
C ILE A 552 -1.48 -10.92 -21.90
N ILE A 553 -0.79 -11.76 -21.13
CA ILE A 553 0.66 -11.71 -21.04
C ILE A 553 1.30 -13.10 -21.13
N GLU A 554 2.52 -13.11 -21.63
CA GLU A 554 3.43 -14.26 -21.53
C GLU A 554 4.75 -13.79 -20.92
N ARG A 555 5.23 -14.54 -19.92
CA ARG A 555 6.54 -14.36 -19.30
C ARG A 555 7.45 -15.50 -19.71
N ARG A 556 8.59 -15.20 -20.35
CA ARG A 556 9.61 -16.18 -20.71
C ARG A 556 10.83 -16.02 -19.81
N GLY A 557 11.39 -17.14 -19.39
CA GLY A 557 12.54 -17.12 -18.46
C GLY A 557 12.14 -16.60 -17.07
N ARG A 558 13.00 -15.77 -16.49
CA ARG A 558 12.80 -15.15 -15.17
C ARG A 558 12.51 -13.65 -15.27
N TYR A 559 11.77 -13.23 -16.29
CA TYR A 559 11.39 -11.84 -16.41
C TYR A 559 10.68 -11.35 -15.14
N ALA A 560 11.28 -10.36 -14.46
CA ALA A 560 10.78 -9.81 -13.20
C ALA A 560 10.06 -8.46 -13.35
N GLY A 561 10.10 -7.86 -14.55
CA GLY A 561 9.46 -6.58 -14.85
C GLY A 561 7.93 -6.69 -14.95
N TYR A 562 7.31 -5.54 -15.15
CA TYR A 562 5.85 -5.39 -15.29
C TYR A 562 5.47 -4.73 -16.62
N GLY A 563 6.35 -4.78 -17.63
CA GLY A 563 6.12 -4.12 -18.91
C GLY A 563 5.94 -2.60 -18.80
N ALA A 564 6.52 -1.99 -17.78
CA ALA A 564 6.33 -0.55 -17.49
C ALA A 564 6.70 0.35 -18.67
N ARG A 565 7.70 -0.03 -19.47
CA ARG A 565 8.09 0.63 -20.70
C ARG A 565 6.92 0.73 -21.70
N ASN A 566 6.13 -0.33 -21.83
CA ASN A 566 5.01 -0.41 -22.74
C ASN A 566 3.78 0.38 -22.25
N ALA A 567 3.74 0.77 -20.98
CA ALA A 567 2.60 1.50 -20.41
C ALA A 567 2.35 2.84 -21.11
N ALA A 568 3.40 3.60 -21.43
CA ALA A 568 3.27 4.86 -22.18
C ALA A 568 2.73 4.63 -23.61
N ILE A 569 3.16 3.56 -24.29
CA ILE A 569 2.68 3.17 -25.61
C ILE A 569 1.19 2.80 -25.58
N ARG A 570 0.80 2.00 -24.57
CA ARG A 570 -0.61 1.66 -24.32
C ARG A 570 -1.46 2.91 -24.11
N LEU A 571 -1.02 3.81 -23.23
CA LEU A 571 -1.75 5.05 -22.92
C LEU A 571 -1.95 5.92 -24.16
N ALA A 572 -0.92 6.08 -24.99
CA ALA A 572 -1.03 6.81 -26.26
C ALA A 572 -2.00 6.12 -27.23
N ALA A 573 -1.98 4.79 -27.33
CA ALA A 573 -2.89 4.03 -28.17
C ALA A 573 -4.34 4.13 -27.69
N GLN A 574 -4.59 4.05 -26.38
CA GLN A 574 -5.90 4.22 -25.76
C GLN A 574 -6.46 5.63 -25.97
N ALA A 575 -5.64 6.67 -25.81
CA ALA A 575 -6.04 8.06 -26.09
C ALA A 575 -6.49 8.24 -27.53
N LYS A 576 -5.73 7.66 -28.48
CA LYS A 576 -6.08 7.69 -29.91
C LYS A 576 -7.38 6.94 -30.22
N ALA A 577 -7.60 5.78 -29.60
CA ALA A 577 -8.84 5.01 -29.77
C ALA A 577 -10.05 5.79 -29.26
N ARG A 578 -9.96 6.40 -28.06
CA ARG A 578 -11.02 7.24 -27.49
C ARG A 578 -11.36 8.44 -28.38
N SER A 579 -10.36 9.14 -28.92
CA SER A 579 -10.59 10.27 -29.82
C SER A 579 -11.34 9.86 -31.11
N ARG A 580 -11.09 8.67 -31.63
CA ARG A 580 -11.80 8.13 -32.81
C ARG A 580 -13.26 7.78 -32.50
N GLN A 581 -13.54 7.25 -31.33
CA GLN A 581 -14.92 6.95 -30.89
C GLN A 581 -15.75 8.24 -30.74
N GLN A 582 -15.15 9.29 -30.14
CA GLN A 582 -15.81 10.61 -29.98
C GLN A 582 -16.11 11.32 -31.32
N VAL A 583 -15.36 11.06 -32.38
CA VAL A 583 -15.60 11.61 -33.71
C VAL A 583 -16.66 10.80 -34.47
N ALA A 584 -16.87 9.54 -34.12
CA ALA A 584 -17.81 8.62 -34.74
C ALA A 584 -19.22 8.62 -34.10
N SER A 585 -19.34 9.15 -32.86
CA SER A 585 -20.59 9.40 -32.13
C SER A 585 -21.14 10.81 -32.41
#